data_4006db7a528c55f6bae6243ecc07da09
#
_entry.id   4006db7a528c55f6bae6243ecc07da09
#
_cell.length_a   1.000
_cell.length_b   1.000
_cell.length_c   1.000
_cell.angle_alpha   90.00
_cell.angle_beta   90.00
_cell.angle_gamma   90.00
#
_symmetry.space_group_name_H-M   'P 1'
#
loop_
_entity.id
_entity.type
_entity.pdbx_description
1 polymer ?
#
loop_
_entity_poly.entity_id
_entity_poly.type
_entity_poly.pdbx_seq_one_letter_code
_entity_poly.pdbx_strand_id
1 'polypeptide(L)'
;MTTVEERWAAAERTLERGQRKRMRRTPAVVVGITGLLVLAVGVTAAVDLHRLQTPRGASLAWTEAAVFGNCRAYQALSQPVGREVRPDDAVCRALHARTAAARDNPDRFDVQAGAVDRTGPRATVLVRVRRPDGTTQVGLHLVQRGDDWLVLLDSAACGQVGCA
;
A
#
# COMPACT_ATOMS: atom_id res chain seq x y z
N MET A 1 39.68 15.17 -58.02
CA MET A 1 40.32 14.30 -56.98
C MET A 1 40.13 15.02 -55.65
N THR A 2 39.24 14.59 -54.86
CA THR A 2 39.03 15.13 -53.48
C THR A 2 40.20 14.66 -52.61
N THR A 3 40.83 15.59 -51.92
CA THR A 3 41.97 15.30 -51.06
C THR A 3 41.54 14.52 -49.83
N VAL A 4 42.44 13.73 -49.26
CA VAL A 4 42.17 12.92 -48.06
C VAL A 4 41.65 13.78 -46.91
N GLU A 5 42.13 15.03 -46.81
CA GLU A 5 41.70 16.02 -45.78
C GLU A 5 40.20 16.41 -45.90
N GLU A 6 39.71 16.58 -47.15
CA GLU A 6 38.27 16.91 -47.32
C GLU A 6 37.35 15.78 -46.90
N ARG A 7 37.78 14.51 -47.02
CA ARG A 7 37.03 13.35 -46.54
C ARG A 7 37.01 13.27 -45.02
N TRP A 8 38.09 13.58 -44.34
CA TRP A 8 38.18 13.63 -42.90
C TRP A 8 37.29 14.75 -42.32
N ALA A 9 37.35 15.94 -42.86
CA ALA A 9 36.52 17.06 -42.45
C ALA A 9 35.01 16.82 -42.69
N ALA A 10 34.64 16.01 -43.67
CA ALA A 10 33.25 15.60 -43.88
C ALA A 10 32.78 14.55 -42.87
N ALA A 11 33.65 13.63 -42.47
CA ALA A 11 33.37 12.62 -41.46
C ALA A 11 33.20 13.22 -40.04
N GLU A 12 34.03 14.18 -39.66
CA GLU A 12 33.90 14.90 -38.39
C GLU A 12 32.57 15.68 -38.29
N ARG A 13 32.18 16.38 -39.34
CA ARG A 13 30.91 17.12 -39.38
C ARG A 13 29.68 16.19 -39.24
N THR A 14 29.76 14.98 -39.74
CA THR A 14 28.68 13.99 -39.59
C THR A 14 28.60 13.40 -38.20
N LEU A 15 29.72 13.17 -37.52
CA LEU A 15 29.81 12.71 -36.15
C LEU A 15 29.29 13.76 -35.18
N GLU A 16 29.65 15.02 -35.33
CA GLU A 16 29.15 16.12 -34.50
C GLU A 16 27.64 16.33 -34.63
N ARG A 17 27.08 16.21 -35.83
CA ARG A 17 25.63 16.29 -36.06
C ARG A 17 24.89 15.11 -35.41
N GLY A 18 25.48 13.93 -35.41
CA GLY A 18 24.93 12.73 -34.74
C GLY A 18 24.91 12.87 -33.22
N GLN A 19 26.00 13.42 -32.64
CA GLN A 19 26.07 13.63 -31.19
C GLN A 19 25.11 14.74 -30.71
N ARG A 20 24.99 15.84 -31.43
CA ARG A 20 24.04 16.92 -31.09
C ARG A 20 22.57 16.46 -31.16
N LYS A 21 22.22 15.54 -32.05
CA LYS A 21 20.88 14.95 -32.14
C LYS A 21 20.58 13.98 -30.98
N ARG A 22 21.58 13.23 -30.50
CA ARG A 22 21.43 12.34 -29.34
C ARG A 22 21.30 13.12 -28.04
N MET A 23 22.07 14.18 -27.80
CA MET A 23 22.00 15.00 -26.60
C MET A 23 20.66 15.75 -26.42
N ARG A 24 19.95 16.05 -27.50
CA ARG A 24 18.65 16.74 -27.43
C ARG A 24 17.47 15.81 -27.08
N ARG A 25 17.61 14.49 -27.27
CA ARG A 25 16.55 13.52 -26.99
C ARG A 25 16.59 12.94 -25.57
N THR A 26 17.75 12.89 -24.95
CA THR A 26 17.94 12.35 -23.60
C THR A 26 17.20 13.12 -22.49
N PRO A 27 17.21 14.47 -22.42
CA PRO A 27 16.51 15.18 -21.35
C PRO A 27 14.98 15.03 -21.42
N ALA A 28 14.40 14.99 -22.63
CA ALA A 28 12.95 14.85 -22.79
C ALA A 28 12.44 13.46 -22.32
N VAL A 29 13.22 12.40 -22.57
CA VAL A 29 12.89 11.03 -22.11
C VAL A 29 13.04 10.92 -20.61
N VAL A 30 14.08 11.47 -20.01
CA VAL A 30 14.30 11.45 -18.56
C VAL A 30 13.20 12.23 -17.83
N VAL A 31 12.83 13.42 -18.32
CA VAL A 31 11.73 14.22 -17.74
C VAL A 31 10.39 13.51 -17.87
N GLY A 32 10.15 12.82 -18.98
CA GLY A 32 8.94 12.02 -19.19
C GLY A 32 8.81 10.85 -18.21
N ILE A 33 9.89 10.10 -17.99
CA ILE A 33 9.89 8.95 -17.06
C ILE A 33 9.76 9.41 -15.61
N THR A 34 10.47 10.45 -15.19
CA THR A 34 10.33 11.01 -13.83
C THR A 34 8.95 11.58 -13.58
N GLY A 35 8.37 12.28 -14.55
CA GLY A 35 7.00 12.78 -14.45
C GLY A 35 5.97 11.66 -14.31
N LEU A 36 6.12 10.57 -15.04
CA LEU A 36 5.24 9.39 -14.98
C LEU A 36 5.36 8.64 -13.66
N LEU A 37 6.58 8.52 -13.12
CA LEU A 37 6.83 7.92 -11.80
C LEU A 37 6.23 8.75 -10.66
N VAL A 38 6.39 10.07 -10.69
CA VAL A 38 5.80 10.96 -9.67
C VAL A 38 4.27 10.93 -9.72
N LEU A 39 3.68 10.90 -10.91
CA LEU A 39 2.24 10.73 -11.09
C LEU A 39 1.76 9.37 -10.57
N ALA A 40 2.45 8.28 -10.88
CA ALA A 40 2.09 6.95 -10.43
C ALA A 40 2.14 6.84 -8.90
N VAL A 41 3.20 7.35 -8.25
CA VAL A 41 3.32 7.37 -6.78
C VAL A 41 2.27 8.29 -6.15
N GLY A 42 1.98 9.45 -6.75
CA GLY A 42 0.96 10.36 -6.27
C GLY A 42 -0.45 9.77 -6.33
N VAL A 43 -0.80 9.06 -7.40
CA VAL A 43 -2.10 8.40 -7.55
C VAL A 43 -2.26 7.24 -6.57
N THR A 44 -1.25 6.40 -6.36
CA THR A 44 -1.32 5.30 -5.39
C THR A 44 -1.50 5.81 -3.96
N ALA A 45 -0.74 6.83 -3.56
CA ALA A 45 -0.88 7.44 -2.24
C ALA A 45 -2.27 8.08 -2.03
N ALA A 46 -2.83 8.74 -3.03
CA ALA A 46 -4.16 9.34 -2.96
C ALA A 46 -5.26 8.27 -2.86
N VAL A 47 -5.13 7.15 -3.58
CA VAL A 47 -6.08 6.03 -3.52
C VAL A 47 -6.04 5.36 -2.15
N ASP A 48 -4.85 5.18 -1.56
CA ASP A 48 -4.71 4.58 -0.24
C ASP A 48 -5.28 5.47 0.87
N LEU A 49 -5.03 6.80 0.82
CA LEU A 49 -5.64 7.75 1.74
C LEU A 49 -7.17 7.76 1.64
N HIS A 50 -7.71 7.74 0.42
CA HIS A 50 -9.17 7.72 0.21
C HIS A 50 -9.81 6.42 0.70
N ARG A 51 -9.10 5.30 0.66
CA ARG A 51 -9.57 4.02 1.23
C ARG A 51 -9.83 4.11 2.72
N LEU A 52 -8.96 4.78 3.48
CA LEU A 52 -9.09 4.92 4.94
C LEU A 52 -10.26 5.83 5.36
N GLN A 53 -10.72 6.70 4.47
CA GLN A 53 -11.88 7.57 4.70
C GLN A 53 -13.24 6.86 4.56
N THR A 54 -13.23 5.58 4.20
CA THR A 54 -14.44 4.77 4.14
C THR A 54 -14.39 3.62 5.16
N PRO A 55 -15.53 3.24 5.80
CA PRO A 55 -15.54 2.14 6.76
C PRO A 55 -15.12 0.81 6.11
N ARG A 56 -15.49 0.59 4.85
CA ARG A 56 -15.10 -0.58 4.07
C ARG A 56 -13.59 -0.64 3.84
N GLY A 57 -13.00 0.46 3.42
CA GLY A 57 -11.57 0.53 3.16
C GLY A 57 -10.73 0.43 4.42
N ALA A 58 -11.15 1.08 5.52
CA ALA A 58 -10.47 1.00 6.81
C ALA A 58 -10.52 -0.42 7.39
N SER A 59 -11.68 -1.11 7.31
CA SER A 59 -11.80 -2.49 7.77
C SER A 59 -10.93 -3.45 6.96
N LEU A 60 -10.85 -3.25 5.64
CA LEU A 60 -9.99 -4.04 4.77
C LEU A 60 -8.51 -3.84 5.12
N ALA A 61 -8.06 -2.59 5.20
CA ALA A 61 -6.67 -2.25 5.52
C ALA A 61 -6.26 -2.76 6.91
N TRP A 62 -7.15 -2.64 7.90
CA TRP A 62 -6.91 -3.17 9.24
C TRP A 62 -6.80 -4.69 9.25
N THR A 63 -7.70 -5.39 8.54
CA THR A 63 -7.69 -6.85 8.48
C THR A 63 -6.46 -7.37 7.73
N GLU A 64 -6.09 -6.73 6.62
CA GLU A 64 -4.84 -7.04 5.89
C GLU A 64 -3.63 -6.85 6.82
N ALA A 65 -3.57 -5.73 7.55
CA ALA A 65 -2.50 -5.47 8.51
C ALA A 65 -2.43 -6.55 9.61
N ALA A 66 -3.59 -7.00 10.09
CA ALA A 66 -3.70 -8.07 11.07
C ALA A 66 -3.28 -9.44 10.52
N VAL A 67 -3.68 -9.78 9.29
CA VAL A 67 -3.39 -11.06 8.63
C VAL A 67 -1.93 -11.16 8.22
N PHE A 68 -1.34 -10.08 7.69
CA PHE A 68 0.02 -10.06 7.18
C PHE A 68 1.06 -9.50 8.16
N GLY A 69 0.64 -9.14 9.38
CA GLY A 69 1.55 -8.73 10.46
C GLY A 69 2.13 -7.33 10.32
N ASN A 70 1.45 -6.43 9.61
CA ASN A 70 1.83 -5.02 9.58
C ASN A 70 1.38 -4.31 10.86
N CYS A 71 2.20 -4.41 11.91
CA CYS A 71 1.87 -3.91 13.23
C CYS A 71 1.60 -2.40 13.25
N ARG A 72 2.35 -1.62 12.50
CA ARG A 72 2.17 -0.17 12.43
C ARG A 72 0.80 0.21 11.87
N ALA A 73 0.39 -0.41 10.76
CA ALA A 73 -0.92 -0.17 10.17
C ALA A 73 -2.04 -0.72 11.08
N TYR A 74 -1.86 -1.91 11.67
CA TYR A 74 -2.79 -2.50 12.61
C TYR A 74 -3.11 -1.56 13.79
N GLN A 75 -2.08 -0.98 14.43
CA GLN A 75 -2.27 -0.09 15.57
C GLN A 75 -2.81 1.28 15.16
N ALA A 76 -2.36 1.84 14.01
CA ALA A 76 -2.84 3.11 13.50
C ALA A 76 -4.35 3.10 13.19
N LEU A 77 -4.88 1.94 12.79
CA LEU A 77 -6.29 1.76 12.43
C LEU A 77 -7.14 1.19 13.58
N SER A 78 -6.56 0.97 14.78
CA SER A 78 -7.25 0.42 15.94
C SER A 78 -7.70 1.51 16.93
N GLN A 79 -8.81 1.26 17.62
CA GLN A 79 -9.28 2.05 18.77
C GLN A 79 -9.23 1.19 20.04
N PRO A 80 -8.68 1.64 21.17
CA PRO A 80 -8.30 3.02 21.44
C PRO A 80 -7.01 3.43 20.72
N VAL A 81 -7.09 4.59 20.11
CA VAL A 81 -5.94 5.23 19.45
C VAL A 81 -5.03 5.80 20.51
N GLY A 82 -3.74 5.65 20.37
CA GLY A 82 -2.82 6.47 21.15
C GLY A 82 -1.67 5.76 21.82
N ARG A 83 -1.45 4.48 21.57
CA ARG A 83 -0.14 3.92 21.90
C ARG A 83 0.80 4.12 20.74
N GLU A 84 1.84 4.90 20.96
CA GLU A 84 2.96 5.00 20.03
C GLU A 84 3.51 3.58 19.77
N VAL A 85 3.46 3.17 18.51
CA VAL A 85 3.90 1.82 18.11
C VAL A 85 5.40 1.76 18.27
N ARG A 86 5.87 1.11 19.31
CA ARG A 86 7.28 0.78 19.45
C ARG A 86 7.57 -0.57 18.78
N PRO A 87 8.67 -0.70 18.02
CA PRO A 87 9.05 -1.96 17.37
C PRO A 87 9.13 -3.17 18.31
N ASP A 88 9.38 -2.91 19.60
CA ASP A 88 9.55 -3.90 20.67
C ASP A 88 8.27 -4.20 21.45
N ASP A 89 7.12 -3.66 21.03
CA ASP A 89 5.85 -3.93 21.69
C ASP A 89 5.52 -5.44 21.64
N ALA A 90 5.11 -5.98 22.78
CA ALA A 90 4.73 -7.39 22.90
C ALA A 90 3.60 -7.78 21.93
N VAL A 91 2.66 -6.86 21.69
CA VAL A 91 1.57 -7.04 20.72
C VAL A 91 2.12 -7.22 19.31
N CYS A 92 3.09 -6.41 18.91
CA CYS A 92 3.72 -6.50 17.60
C CYS A 92 4.51 -7.80 17.43
N ARG A 93 5.25 -8.23 18.44
CA ARG A 93 5.93 -9.52 18.40
C ARG A 93 4.95 -10.69 18.28
N ALA A 94 3.89 -10.67 19.07
CA ALA A 94 2.85 -11.69 19.01
C ALA A 94 2.13 -11.70 17.66
N LEU A 95 1.84 -10.54 17.08
CA LEU A 95 1.27 -10.42 15.74
C LEU A 95 2.21 -11.00 14.69
N HIS A 96 3.50 -10.63 14.72
CA HIS A 96 4.50 -11.15 13.80
C HIS A 96 4.67 -12.67 13.89
N ALA A 97 4.66 -13.24 15.10
CA ALA A 97 4.79 -14.69 15.28
C ALA A 97 3.60 -15.44 14.67
N ARG A 98 2.38 -14.93 14.85
CA ARG A 98 1.15 -15.56 14.34
C ARG A 98 0.97 -15.44 12.84
N THR A 99 1.52 -14.42 12.23
CA THR A 99 1.33 -14.11 10.81
C THR A 99 2.46 -14.61 9.90
N ALA A 100 3.41 -15.38 10.44
CA ALA A 100 4.53 -15.90 9.66
C ALA A 100 4.05 -16.67 8.43
N ALA A 101 3.11 -17.61 8.59
CA ALA A 101 2.58 -18.40 7.48
C ALA A 101 1.93 -17.57 6.36
N ALA A 102 1.25 -16.46 6.71
CA ALA A 102 0.63 -15.57 5.73
C ALA A 102 1.68 -14.72 4.99
N ARG A 103 2.74 -14.31 5.66
CA ARG A 103 3.85 -13.58 5.04
C ARG A 103 4.68 -14.45 4.10
N ASP A 104 4.86 -15.71 4.46
CA ASP A 104 5.63 -16.67 3.65
C ASP A 104 4.86 -17.14 2.42
N ASN A 105 3.52 -17.13 2.47
CA ASN A 105 2.65 -17.60 1.39
C ASN A 105 1.43 -16.67 1.22
N PRO A 106 1.62 -15.41 0.81
CA PRO A 106 0.54 -14.41 0.76
C PRO A 106 -0.60 -14.82 -0.19
N ASP A 107 -0.31 -15.49 -1.28
CA ASP A 107 -1.30 -15.92 -2.29
C ASP A 107 -2.35 -16.92 -1.76
N ARG A 108 -2.07 -17.54 -0.60
CA ARG A 108 -3.02 -18.45 0.06
C ARG A 108 -4.03 -17.76 0.96
N PHE A 109 -3.88 -16.46 1.14
CA PHE A 109 -4.74 -15.65 1.98
C PHE A 109 -5.45 -14.61 1.12
N ASP A 110 -6.72 -14.43 1.38
CA ASP A 110 -7.53 -13.42 0.68
C ASP A 110 -8.44 -12.72 1.69
N VAL A 111 -8.49 -11.40 1.63
CA VAL A 111 -9.28 -10.57 2.54
C VAL A 111 -10.28 -9.76 1.73
N GLN A 112 -11.55 -9.89 2.06
CA GLN A 112 -12.63 -9.21 1.36
C GLN A 112 -13.53 -8.49 2.35
N ALA A 113 -13.81 -7.21 2.08
CA ALA A 113 -14.84 -6.48 2.81
C ALA A 113 -16.16 -6.57 2.04
N GLY A 114 -17.19 -7.02 2.75
CA GLY A 114 -18.55 -7.23 2.23
C GLY A 114 -19.51 -6.09 2.55
N ALA A 115 -20.66 -6.43 3.12
CA ALA A 115 -21.70 -5.48 3.49
C ALA A 115 -21.22 -4.50 4.55
N VAL A 116 -21.71 -3.26 4.42
CA VAL A 116 -21.46 -2.17 5.37
C VAL A 116 -22.80 -1.68 5.87
N ASP A 117 -23.00 -1.74 7.18
CA ASP A 117 -24.09 -1.06 7.88
C ASP A 117 -23.53 0.15 8.61
N ARG A 118 -24.03 1.33 8.27
CA ARG A 118 -23.54 2.59 8.83
C ARG A 118 -24.66 3.37 9.51
N THR A 119 -24.42 3.77 10.76
CA THR A 119 -25.31 4.64 11.53
C THR A 119 -24.51 5.81 12.11
N GLY A 120 -24.58 6.95 11.44
CA GLY A 120 -23.83 8.16 11.82
C GLY A 120 -22.30 7.93 11.82
N PRO A 121 -21.63 8.17 12.98
CA PRO A 121 -20.20 7.99 13.12
C PRO A 121 -19.78 6.54 13.44
N ARG A 122 -20.69 5.58 13.39
CA ARG A 122 -20.42 4.16 13.63
C ARG A 122 -20.74 3.35 12.38
N ALA A 123 -20.00 2.28 12.19
CA ALA A 123 -20.26 1.32 11.12
C ALA A 123 -19.95 -0.09 11.57
N THR A 124 -20.68 -1.06 10.99
CA THR A 124 -20.32 -2.48 11.07
C THR A 124 -20.00 -2.94 9.66
N VAL A 125 -18.84 -3.53 9.47
CA VAL A 125 -18.39 -4.06 8.18
C VAL A 125 -18.16 -5.55 8.30
N LEU A 126 -18.83 -6.31 7.43
CA LEU A 126 -18.62 -7.74 7.34
C LEU A 126 -17.35 -8.02 6.55
N VAL A 127 -16.38 -8.65 7.18
CA VAL A 127 -15.09 -9.00 6.53
C VAL A 127 -14.98 -10.52 6.45
N ARG A 128 -14.53 -11.00 5.31
CA ARG A 128 -14.23 -12.40 5.05
C ARG A 128 -12.73 -12.58 4.86
N VAL A 129 -12.16 -13.52 5.60
CA VAL A 129 -10.75 -13.91 5.47
C VAL A 129 -10.68 -15.36 5.03
N ARG A 130 -10.18 -15.60 3.83
CA ARG A 130 -9.87 -16.93 3.33
C ARG A 130 -8.44 -17.30 3.74
N ARG A 131 -8.27 -18.46 4.30
CA ARG A 131 -7.01 -19.06 4.74
C ARG A 131 -6.88 -20.47 4.15
N PRO A 132 -5.70 -21.09 4.18
CA PRO A 132 -5.53 -22.48 3.70
C PRO A 132 -6.41 -23.50 4.42
N ASP A 133 -6.74 -23.27 5.68
CA ASP A 133 -7.54 -24.12 6.55
C ASP A 133 -9.04 -23.80 6.53
N GLY A 134 -9.45 -22.77 5.80
CA GLY A 134 -10.86 -22.40 5.67
C GLY A 134 -11.12 -20.92 5.48
N THR A 135 -12.39 -20.58 5.55
CA THR A 135 -12.86 -19.18 5.44
C THR A 135 -13.54 -18.76 6.72
N THR A 136 -13.11 -17.64 7.26
CA THR A 136 -13.71 -17.02 8.45
C THR A 136 -14.42 -15.73 8.05
N GLN A 137 -15.54 -15.43 8.69
CA GLN A 137 -16.29 -14.20 8.48
C GLN A 137 -16.54 -13.52 9.83
N VAL A 138 -16.31 -12.21 9.89
CA VAL A 138 -16.45 -11.42 11.11
C VAL A 138 -17.08 -10.07 10.83
N GLY A 139 -17.95 -9.60 11.72
CA GLY A 139 -18.45 -8.23 11.73
C GLY A 139 -17.50 -7.35 12.53
N LEU A 140 -16.79 -6.44 11.87
CA LEU A 140 -15.95 -5.47 12.53
C LEU A 140 -16.74 -4.20 12.84
N HIS A 141 -16.66 -3.73 14.06
CA HIS A 141 -17.24 -2.46 14.47
C HIS A 141 -16.22 -1.34 14.31
N LEU A 142 -16.64 -0.25 13.69
CA LEU A 142 -15.80 0.91 13.42
C LEU A 142 -16.42 2.19 13.98
N VAL A 143 -15.57 3.14 14.30
CA VAL A 143 -15.94 4.50 14.70
C VAL A 143 -15.20 5.51 13.85
N GLN A 144 -15.89 6.57 13.45
CA GLN A 144 -15.31 7.68 12.72
C GLN A 144 -14.66 8.67 13.70
N ARG A 145 -13.41 9.04 13.42
CA ARG A 145 -12.64 10.05 14.15
C ARG A 145 -12.05 11.05 13.14
N GLY A 146 -12.64 12.25 13.08
CA GLY A 146 -12.34 13.18 12.00
C GLY A 146 -12.75 12.59 10.65
N ASP A 147 -11.81 12.52 9.71
CA ASP A 147 -12.03 11.94 8.39
C ASP A 147 -11.73 10.44 8.32
N ASP A 148 -11.12 9.87 9.37
CA ASP A 148 -10.67 8.48 9.39
C ASP A 148 -11.65 7.55 10.12
N TRP A 149 -11.69 6.29 9.67
CA TRP A 149 -12.40 5.20 10.32
C TRP A 149 -11.44 4.28 11.06
N LEU A 150 -11.75 3.98 12.31
CA LEU A 150 -10.94 3.14 13.19
C LEU A 150 -11.72 1.92 13.64
N VAL A 151 -11.08 0.76 13.67
CA VAL A 151 -11.67 -0.50 14.13
C VAL A 151 -11.67 -0.54 15.66
N LEU A 152 -12.82 -0.82 16.26
CA LEU A 152 -12.93 -1.06 17.70
C LEU A 152 -12.36 -2.44 18.04
N LEU A 153 -11.42 -2.49 18.99
CA LEU A 153 -10.86 -3.74 19.49
C LEU A 153 -11.81 -4.36 20.50
N ASP A 154 -12.90 -4.90 20.01
CA ASP A 154 -13.88 -5.66 20.78
C ASP A 154 -13.65 -7.19 20.66
N SER A 155 -14.54 -7.98 21.26
CA SER A 155 -14.44 -9.44 21.23
C SER A 155 -14.50 -10.03 19.82
N ALA A 156 -15.20 -9.37 18.87
CA ALA A 156 -15.28 -9.82 17.48
C ALA A 156 -13.95 -9.60 16.76
N ALA A 157 -13.39 -8.40 16.85
CA ALA A 157 -12.08 -8.07 16.28
C ALA A 157 -10.97 -8.89 16.95
N CYS A 158 -10.98 -8.98 18.28
CA CYS A 158 -9.96 -9.69 19.07
C CYS A 158 -10.01 -11.20 18.90
N GLY A 159 -11.18 -11.79 18.70
CA GLY A 159 -11.31 -13.21 18.41
C GLY A 159 -10.62 -13.65 17.11
N GLN A 160 -10.48 -12.73 16.15
CA GLN A 160 -9.81 -13.02 14.87
C GLN A 160 -8.29 -12.85 14.92
N VAL A 161 -7.79 -11.88 15.67
CA VAL A 161 -6.36 -11.53 15.73
C VAL A 161 -5.72 -11.80 17.08
N GLY A 162 -6.55 -12.16 18.09
CA GLY A 162 -6.11 -12.34 19.46
C GLY A 162 -5.50 -11.05 19.98
N CYS A 163 -6.33 -10.15 20.45
CA CYS A 163 -5.83 -9.00 21.20
C CYS A 163 -5.16 -9.51 22.48
N ALA A 164 -3.92 -9.14 22.69
CA ALA A 164 -3.23 -9.37 23.94
C ALA A 164 -3.51 -8.23 24.92
#